data_73a55e70590c4d57ab014241a29d9708
#
_entry.id   73a55e70590c4d57ab014241a29d9708
#
_cell.length_a   1.000
_cell.length_b   1.000
_cell.length_c   1.000
_cell.angle_alpha   90.00
_cell.angle_beta   90.00
_cell.angle_gamma   90.00
#
_symmetry.space_group_name_H-M   'P 1'
#
loop_
_entity.id
_entity.type
_entity.pdbx_description
1 polymer ?
#
loop_
_entity_poly.entity_id
_entity_poly.type
_entity_poly.pdbx_seq_one_letter_code
_entity_poly.pdbx_strand_id
1 'polypeptide(L)'
;TGYPWTVDQYQATPLPLTATRSERVEAMIGYAWNQTGSSYTWGGAGPYDLGFDCSGLVLQSLYAAGLDPQPITVIKHGWPDYRTSQELYAYPYFQHVPLAQRQRGDLIFYRSGGVVTHVSIYLGDDMIVHTDWMGRPARMDHITASYGWANMTPDVVRPLP
;
A
#
# COMPACT_ATOMS: atom_id res chain seq x y z
N THR A 1 -7.69 5.06 15.16
CA THR A 1 -7.19 5.54 16.44
C THR A 1 -6.18 4.55 17.00
N GLY A 2 -5.13 4.99 17.64
CA GLY A 2 -4.19 4.12 18.33
C GLY A 2 -2.76 4.14 17.81
N TYR A 3 -2.46 4.97 16.85
CA TYR A 3 -1.07 5.18 16.45
C TYR A 3 -0.49 6.38 17.21
N PRO A 4 0.73 6.24 17.78
CA PRO A 4 1.30 7.27 18.67
C PRO A 4 1.86 8.49 17.93
N TRP A 5 2.02 8.41 16.61
CA TRP A 5 2.48 9.53 15.79
C TRP A 5 1.33 10.16 15.01
N THR A 6 1.45 11.43 14.76
CA THR A 6 0.47 12.17 13.98
C THR A 6 0.68 11.86 12.50
N VAL A 7 -0.26 11.15 11.91
CA VAL A 7 -0.34 10.98 10.46
C VAL A 7 -1.62 11.67 10.00
N ASP A 8 -1.47 12.72 9.20
CA ASP A 8 -2.58 13.48 8.70
C ASP A 8 -3.37 12.64 7.68
N GLN A 9 -4.70 12.72 7.74
CA GLN A 9 -5.56 12.08 6.73
C GLN A 9 -5.37 12.69 5.34
N TYR A 10 -4.92 13.91 5.26
CA TYR A 10 -4.82 14.66 4.02
C TYR A 10 -3.41 14.71 3.46
N GLN A 11 -2.42 14.66 4.31
CA GLN A 11 -1.03 14.81 3.91
C GLN A 11 -0.12 13.92 4.75
N ALA A 12 0.64 13.06 4.09
CA ALA A 12 1.66 12.26 4.76
C ALA A 12 2.91 13.11 5.01
N THR A 13 3.46 12.99 6.21
CA THR A 13 4.77 13.55 6.54
C THR A 13 5.77 12.40 6.57
N PRO A 14 6.72 12.34 5.63
CA PRO A 14 7.67 11.24 5.58
C PRO A 14 8.58 11.23 6.80
N LEU A 15 8.97 10.04 7.22
CA LEU A 15 9.93 9.84 8.29
C LEU A 15 11.35 10.26 7.86
N PRO A 16 12.20 10.68 8.81
CA PRO A 16 13.60 11.01 8.52
C PRO A 16 14.37 9.78 8.07
N LEU A 17 15.51 9.99 7.39
CA LEU A 17 16.38 8.92 6.91
C LEU A 17 16.90 8.03 8.04
N THR A 18 16.98 8.55 9.26
CA THR A 18 17.44 7.84 10.45
C THR A 18 16.40 6.91 11.08
N ALA A 19 15.15 6.93 10.57
CA ALA A 19 14.10 6.08 11.10
C ALA A 19 14.44 4.59 10.93
N THR A 20 14.08 3.79 11.93
CA THR A 20 14.25 2.34 11.89
C THR A 20 13.25 1.69 10.96
N ARG A 21 13.49 0.45 10.56
CA ARG A 21 12.53 -0.34 9.79
C ARG A 21 11.18 -0.44 10.51
N SER A 22 11.20 -0.73 11.79
CA SER A 22 9.98 -0.85 12.61
C SER A 22 9.17 0.45 12.59
N GLU A 23 9.83 1.59 12.77
CA GLU A 23 9.18 2.90 12.69
C GLU A 23 8.56 3.13 11.31
N ARG A 24 9.26 2.75 10.25
CA ARG A 24 8.75 2.89 8.87
C ARG A 24 7.54 1.99 8.61
N VAL A 25 7.59 0.74 9.05
CA VAL A 25 6.45 -0.18 8.90
C VAL A 25 5.23 0.36 9.63
N GLU A 26 5.40 0.80 10.87
CA GLU A 26 4.27 1.31 11.65
C GLU A 26 3.75 2.65 11.12
N ALA A 27 4.61 3.51 10.57
CA ALA A 27 4.17 4.75 9.93
C ALA A 27 3.35 4.46 8.65
N MET A 28 3.79 3.50 7.83
CA MET A 28 3.06 3.06 6.65
C MET A 28 1.67 2.55 7.02
N ILE A 29 1.61 1.64 7.97
CA ILE A 29 0.34 1.05 8.42
C ILE A 29 -0.53 2.10 9.09
N GLY A 30 0.06 2.97 9.92
CA GLY A 30 -0.66 4.04 10.59
C GLY A 30 -1.33 5.01 9.63
N TYR A 31 -0.62 5.39 8.56
CA TYR A 31 -1.22 6.21 7.51
C TYR A 31 -2.42 5.51 6.87
N ALA A 32 -2.24 4.28 6.41
CA ALA A 32 -3.31 3.52 5.77
C ALA A 32 -4.51 3.31 6.71
N TRP A 33 -4.24 3.03 7.98
CA TRP A 33 -5.28 2.90 9.01
C TRP A 33 -6.09 4.18 9.18
N ASN A 34 -5.43 5.33 9.20
CA ASN A 34 -6.10 6.62 9.32
C ASN A 34 -6.93 6.98 8.09
N GLN A 35 -6.74 6.30 6.96
CA GLN A 35 -7.56 6.45 5.76
C GLN A 35 -8.78 5.52 5.75
N THR A 36 -8.95 4.65 6.73
CA THR A 36 -10.13 3.77 6.81
C THR A 36 -11.40 4.61 6.82
N GLY A 37 -12.35 4.21 5.98
CA GLY A 37 -13.57 4.98 5.71
C GLY A 37 -13.50 5.86 4.48
N SER A 38 -12.31 6.15 3.94
CA SER A 38 -12.15 6.89 2.69
C SER A 38 -12.74 6.09 1.53
N SER A 39 -13.41 6.78 0.61
CA SER A 39 -14.05 6.15 -0.54
C SER A 39 -13.05 5.56 -1.51
N TYR A 40 -13.41 4.46 -2.16
CA TYR A 40 -12.67 4.00 -3.33
C TYR A 40 -12.91 4.96 -4.50
N THR A 41 -11.81 5.43 -5.10
CA THR A 41 -11.85 6.29 -6.28
C THR A 41 -10.84 5.78 -7.29
N TRP A 42 -11.30 5.39 -8.46
CA TRP A 42 -10.41 4.94 -9.53
C TRP A 42 -9.42 6.05 -9.90
N GLY A 43 -8.12 5.71 -9.87
CA GLY A 43 -7.05 6.69 -10.08
C GLY A 43 -6.79 7.60 -8.88
N GLY A 44 -7.47 7.38 -7.75
CA GLY A 44 -7.32 8.20 -6.55
C GLY A 44 -6.07 7.85 -5.73
N ALA A 45 -5.44 8.87 -5.20
CA ALA A 45 -4.30 8.76 -4.29
C ALA A 45 -4.43 9.75 -3.12
N GLY A 46 -5.66 10.00 -2.69
CA GLY A 46 -5.97 10.93 -1.63
C GLY A 46 -6.16 12.36 -2.11
N PRO A 47 -6.37 13.29 -1.19
CA PRO A 47 -6.51 13.04 0.25
C PRO A 47 -7.79 12.27 0.62
N TYR A 48 -8.04 12.09 1.90
CA TYR A 48 -9.14 11.28 2.44
C TYR A 48 -10.49 11.57 1.78
N ASP A 49 -10.83 12.84 1.59
CA ASP A 49 -12.12 13.24 1.03
C ASP A 49 -12.27 12.96 -0.46
N LEU A 50 -11.16 12.81 -1.18
CA LEU A 50 -11.15 12.49 -2.60
C LEU A 50 -11.06 11.01 -2.88
N GLY A 51 -10.55 10.23 -1.95
CA GLY A 51 -10.48 8.78 -2.03
C GLY A 51 -9.20 8.23 -2.64
N PHE A 52 -9.10 6.91 -2.60
CA PHE A 52 -7.93 6.15 -3.05
C PHE A 52 -8.36 4.98 -3.93
N ASP A 53 -7.50 4.59 -4.87
CA ASP A 53 -7.52 3.23 -5.38
C ASP A 53 -6.52 2.35 -4.59
N CYS A 54 -6.42 1.07 -4.93
CA CYS A 54 -5.61 0.13 -4.16
C CYS A 54 -4.13 0.53 -4.10
N SER A 55 -3.54 0.87 -5.22
CA SER A 55 -2.14 1.27 -5.30
C SER A 55 -1.91 2.70 -4.80
N GLY A 56 -2.87 3.60 -4.97
CA GLY A 56 -2.80 4.97 -4.46
C GLY A 56 -2.70 5.01 -2.93
N LEU A 57 -3.47 4.17 -2.25
CA LEU A 57 -3.37 4.03 -0.79
C LEU A 57 -1.98 3.52 -0.39
N VAL A 58 -1.47 2.50 -1.07
CA VAL A 58 -0.14 1.94 -0.80
C VAL A 58 0.96 2.98 -1.02
N LEU A 59 0.91 3.71 -2.12
CA LEU A 59 1.92 4.72 -2.45
C LEU A 59 1.99 5.83 -1.41
N GLN A 60 0.85 6.35 -0.97
CA GLN A 60 0.82 7.37 0.08
C GLN A 60 1.30 6.81 1.42
N SER A 61 0.98 5.56 1.70
CA SER A 61 1.45 4.88 2.91
C SER A 61 2.97 4.68 2.89
N LEU A 62 3.54 4.31 1.75
CA LEU A 62 4.99 4.22 1.56
C LEU A 62 5.66 5.58 1.72
N TYR A 63 5.07 6.63 1.17
CA TYR A 63 5.57 7.99 1.35
C TYR A 63 5.62 8.40 2.83
N ALA A 64 4.58 8.07 3.59
CA ALA A 64 4.58 8.29 5.05
C ALA A 64 5.70 7.55 5.76
N ALA A 65 6.12 6.40 5.23
CA ALA A 65 7.26 5.63 5.72
C ALA A 65 8.62 6.17 5.25
N GLY A 66 8.63 7.24 4.47
CA GLY A 66 9.85 7.85 3.92
C GLY A 66 10.34 7.20 2.64
N LEU A 67 9.51 6.44 1.95
CA LEU A 67 9.86 5.78 0.70
C LEU A 67 8.97 6.30 -0.44
N ASP A 68 9.61 6.91 -1.43
CA ASP A 68 8.92 7.38 -2.64
C ASP A 68 9.43 6.61 -3.86
N PRO A 69 8.65 5.62 -4.37
CA PRO A 69 9.01 4.91 -5.58
C PRO A 69 8.73 5.72 -6.85
N GLN A 70 8.14 6.90 -6.70
CA GLN A 70 7.75 7.78 -7.80
C GLN A 70 8.50 9.11 -7.75
N PRO A 71 9.83 9.13 -7.92
CA PRO A 71 10.55 10.38 -7.90
C PRO A 71 10.01 11.30 -8.99
N ILE A 72 9.78 12.57 -8.62
CA ILE A 72 9.35 13.59 -9.56
C ILE A 72 10.45 13.79 -10.59
N THR A 73 10.18 13.46 -11.82
CA THR A 73 11.06 13.80 -12.93
C THR A 73 10.43 14.95 -13.71
N VAL A 74 11.21 15.99 -13.97
CA VAL A 74 10.77 17.14 -14.78
C VAL A 74 10.40 16.77 -16.21
N ILE A 75 10.78 15.57 -16.65
CA ILE A 75 10.55 15.08 -18.02
C ILE A 75 9.18 14.40 -18.14
N LYS A 76 8.65 13.86 -17.06
CA LYS A 76 7.37 13.12 -17.06
C LYS A 76 6.24 13.98 -16.52
N HIS A 77 5.64 14.75 -17.39
CA HIS A 77 4.46 15.53 -17.04
C HIS A 77 3.25 14.58 -16.83
N GLY A 78 2.85 14.40 -15.60
CA GLY A 78 1.52 13.87 -15.28
C GLY A 78 1.37 12.35 -15.14
N TRP A 79 2.34 11.52 -15.51
CA TRP A 79 2.29 10.07 -15.26
C TRP A 79 3.42 9.64 -14.34
N PRO A 80 3.14 9.44 -13.06
CA PRO A 80 4.12 8.89 -12.14
C PRO A 80 4.48 7.46 -12.53
N ASP A 81 5.75 7.11 -12.43
CA ASP A 81 6.20 5.73 -12.55
C ASP A 81 5.65 4.90 -11.39
N TYR A 82 5.52 3.60 -11.61
CA TYR A 82 5.11 2.65 -10.55
C TYR A 82 3.80 3.00 -9.84
N ARG A 83 2.87 3.62 -10.57
CA ARG A 83 1.58 4.06 -10.04
C ARG A 83 0.59 2.93 -9.85
N THR A 84 0.61 1.91 -10.70
CA THR A 84 -0.33 0.80 -10.68
C THR A 84 0.14 -0.33 -9.80
N SER A 85 -0.77 -1.22 -9.40
CA SER A 85 -0.39 -2.43 -8.67
C SER A 85 0.57 -3.31 -9.47
N GLN A 86 0.41 -3.39 -10.78
CA GLN A 86 1.31 -4.13 -11.67
C GLN A 86 2.73 -3.55 -11.64
N GLU A 87 2.83 -2.23 -11.74
CA GLU A 87 4.12 -1.53 -11.71
C GLU A 87 4.80 -1.65 -10.34
N LEU A 88 4.02 -1.56 -9.26
CA LEU A 88 4.55 -1.75 -7.90
C LEU A 88 5.10 -3.17 -7.71
N TYR A 89 4.39 -4.17 -8.22
CA TYR A 89 4.86 -5.56 -8.15
C TYR A 89 6.17 -5.75 -8.90
N ALA A 90 6.33 -5.04 -10.00
CA ALA A 90 7.51 -5.12 -10.87
C ALA A 90 8.65 -4.15 -10.47
N TYR A 91 8.46 -3.36 -9.40
CA TYR A 91 9.47 -2.37 -9.00
C TYR A 91 10.80 -3.05 -8.65
N PRO A 92 11.90 -2.73 -9.36
CA PRO A 92 13.12 -3.53 -9.30
C PRO A 92 13.89 -3.44 -7.98
N TYR A 93 13.60 -2.41 -7.17
CA TYR A 93 14.30 -2.20 -5.90
C TYR A 93 13.57 -2.77 -4.70
N PHE A 94 12.38 -3.38 -4.90
CA PHE A 94 11.69 -4.06 -3.83
C PHE A 94 12.11 -5.52 -3.75
N GLN A 95 12.28 -6.00 -2.53
CA GLN A 95 12.57 -7.41 -2.27
C GLN A 95 11.30 -8.24 -2.43
N HIS A 96 11.40 -9.36 -3.12
CA HIS A 96 10.36 -10.37 -3.19
C HIS A 96 10.66 -11.50 -2.22
N VAL A 97 9.67 -11.92 -1.46
CA VAL A 97 9.79 -12.95 -0.43
C VAL A 97 8.65 -13.95 -0.62
N PRO A 98 8.87 -15.26 -0.46
CA PRO A 98 7.78 -16.23 -0.57
C PRO A 98 6.57 -15.88 0.30
N LEU A 99 5.37 -16.07 -0.22
CA LEU A 99 4.12 -15.76 0.48
C LEU A 99 4.05 -16.42 1.87
N ALA A 100 4.61 -17.63 2.01
CA ALA A 100 4.65 -18.33 3.29
C ALA A 100 5.51 -17.62 4.35
N GLN A 101 6.41 -16.72 3.94
CA GLN A 101 7.29 -15.95 4.83
C GLN A 101 6.82 -14.51 5.03
N ARG A 102 5.58 -14.23 4.69
CA ARG A 102 5.02 -12.87 4.81
C ARG A 102 5.10 -12.35 6.23
N GLN A 103 5.38 -11.08 6.35
CA GLN A 103 5.50 -10.36 7.63
C GLN A 103 4.72 -9.06 7.58
N ARG A 104 4.35 -8.57 8.75
CA ARG A 104 3.73 -7.24 8.91
C ARG A 104 4.55 -6.19 8.16
N GLY A 105 3.87 -5.39 7.32
CA GLY A 105 4.48 -4.38 6.47
C GLY A 105 4.79 -4.85 5.05
N ASP A 106 4.61 -6.12 4.74
CA ASP A 106 4.71 -6.61 3.37
C ASP A 106 3.50 -6.19 2.55
N LEU A 107 3.67 -6.14 1.24
CA LEU A 107 2.59 -5.90 0.28
C LEU A 107 2.15 -7.24 -0.30
N ILE A 108 0.85 -7.50 -0.23
CA ILE A 108 0.23 -8.70 -0.81
C ILE A 108 -0.35 -8.31 -2.16
N PHE A 109 -0.01 -9.06 -3.20
CA PHE A 109 -0.52 -8.84 -4.55
C PHE A 109 -1.46 -9.96 -4.98
N TYR A 110 -2.46 -9.59 -5.74
CA TYR A 110 -3.50 -10.51 -6.21
C TYR A 110 -3.59 -10.45 -7.73
N ARG A 111 -3.89 -11.61 -8.34
CA ARG A 111 -3.99 -11.76 -9.78
C ARG A 111 -5.39 -12.18 -10.21
N SER A 112 -5.79 -11.67 -11.35
CA SER A 112 -6.96 -12.15 -12.07
C SER A 112 -6.55 -12.40 -13.53
N GLY A 113 -6.80 -13.59 -14.05
CA GLY A 113 -6.38 -13.96 -15.40
C GLY A 113 -4.86 -13.87 -15.62
N GLY A 114 -4.04 -14.12 -14.59
CA GLY A 114 -2.58 -14.04 -14.68
C GLY A 114 -1.99 -12.62 -14.57
N VAL A 115 -2.83 -11.62 -14.43
CA VAL A 115 -2.42 -10.20 -14.34
C VAL A 115 -2.64 -9.71 -12.92
N VAL A 116 -1.66 -8.99 -12.36
CA VAL A 116 -1.81 -8.33 -11.05
C VAL A 116 -2.87 -7.24 -11.16
N THR A 117 -3.90 -7.31 -10.32
CA THR A 117 -5.05 -6.41 -10.35
C THR A 117 -5.30 -5.69 -9.03
N HIS A 118 -4.67 -6.14 -7.95
CA HIS A 118 -4.90 -5.58 -6.62
C HIS A 118 -3.67 -5.71 -5.74
N VAL A 119 -3.56 -4.79 -4.78
CA VAL A 119 -2.51 -4.77 -3.75
C VAL A 119 -3.10 -4.37 -2.41
N SER A 120 -2.58 -4.98 -1.34
CA SER A 120 -2.93 -4.65 0.04
C SER A 120 -1.70 -4.57 0.92
N ILE A 121 -1.84 -3.97 2.09
CA ILE A 121 -0.78 -3.91 3.12
C ILE A 121 -1.06 -4.98 4.16
N TYR A 122 -0.10 -5.86 4.39
CA TYR A 122 -0.23 -6.95 5.35
C TYR A 122 0.01 -6.46 6.78
N LEU A 123 -0.94 -6.80 7.67
CA LEU A 123 -0.90 -6.39 9.07
C LEU A 123 -0.35 -7.48 10.00
N GLY A 124 -0.22 -8.71 9.51
CA GLY A 124 -0.01 -9.89 10.32
C GLY A 124 -1.34 -10.63 10.57
N ASP A 125 -1.26 -11.87 11.05
CA ASP A 125 -2.42 -12.69 11.43
C ASP A 125 -3.48 -12.81 10.32
N ASP A 126 -3.03 -12.88 9.07
CA ASP A 126 -3.87 -12.94 7.87
C ASP A 126 -4.86 -11.78 7.72
N MET A 127 -4.50 -10.62 8.28
CA MET A 127 -5.24 -9.36 8.12
C MET A 127 -4.50 -8.41 7.21
N ILE A 128 -5.26 -7.60 6.49
CA ILE A 128 -4.77 -6.57 5.57
C ILE A 128 -5.51 -5.26 5.79
N VAL A 129 -4.92 -4.17 5.34
CA VAL A 129 -5.61 -2.91 5.10
C VAL A 129 -5.55 -2.61 3.61
N HIS A 130 -6.68 -2.29 3.03
CA HIS A 130 -6.80 -2.07 1.59
C HIS A 130 -8.03 -1.24 1.21
N THR A 131 -8.09 -0.88 -0.05
CA THR A 131 -9.30 -0.39 -0.72
C THR A 131 -9.38 -1.09 -2.08
N ASP A 132 -10.48 -1.78 -2.35
CA ASP A 132 -10.54 -2.75 -3.44
C ASP A 132 -11.65 -2.51 -4.48
N TRP A 133 -12.68 -1.76 -4.12
CA TRP A 133 -13.86 -1.70 -4.98
C TRP A 133 -14.69 -0.45 -4.74
N MET A 134 -15.29 0.08 -5.81
CA MET A 134 -16.24 1.20 -5.72
C MET A 134 -17.43 0.84 -4.82
N GLY A 135 -17.80 1.77 -3.95
CA GLY A 135 -18.83 1.57 -2.95
C GLY A 135 -18.37 0.88 -1.66
N ARG A 136 -17.10 0.48 -1.60
CA ARG A 136 -16.50 -0.13 -0.40
C ARG A 136 -15.34 0.73 0.06
N PRO A 137 -15.39 1.30 1.28
CA PRO A 137 -14.35 2.20 1.76
C PRO A 137 -13.04 1.45 2.06
N ALA A 138 -11.95 2.20 2.17
CA ALA A 138 -10.71 1.69 2.72
C ALA A 138 -10.96 1.10 4.10
N ARG A 139 -10.43 -0.09 4.38
CA ARG A 139 -10.74 -0.83 5.59
C ARG A 139 -9.72 -1.91 5.90
N MET A 140 -9.72 -2.36 7.15
CA MET A 140 -9.10 -3.62 7.52
C MET A 140 -9.99 -4.79 7.11
N ASP A 141 -9.38 -5.87 6.64
CA ASP A 141 -10.11 -7.05 6.15
C ASP A 141 -9.25 -8.30 6.31
N HIS A 142 -9.86 -9.47 6.16
CA HIS A 142 -9.10 -10.71 6.05
C HIS A 142 -8.37 -10.75 4.70
N ILE A 143 -7.20 -11.37 4.67
CA ILE A 143 -6.36 -11.46 3.47
C ILE A 143 -7.09 -12.07 2.26
N THR A 144 -8.11 -12.89 2.48
CA THR A 144 -8.92 -13.54 1.43
C THR A 144 -10.27 -12.89 1.18
N ALA A 145 -10.53 -11.70 1.74
CA ALA A 145 -11.85 -11.08 1.65
C ALA A 145 -12.27 -10.71 0.23
N SER A 146 -11.33 -10.29 -0.62
CA SER A 146 -11.60 -9.91 -2.02
C SER A 146 -11.20 -11.01 -3.00
N TYR A 147 -10.10 -11.68 -2.73
CA TYR A 147 -9.53 -12.74 -3.58
C TYR A 147 -9.05 -13.89 -2.71
N GLY A 148 -9.28 -15.11 -3.15
CA GLY A 148 -8.80 -16.31 -2.45
C GLY A 148 -7.27 -16.52 -2.59
N TRP A 149 -6.75 -17.48 -1.86
CA TRP A 149 -5.34 -17.85 -1.87
C TRP A 149 -4.82 -18.16 -3.27
N ALA A 150 -5.62 -18.81 -4.11
CA ALA A 150 -5.25 -19.15 -5.47
C ALA A 150 -5.02 -17.95 -6.37
N ASN A 151 -5.52 -16.78 -6.00
CA ASN A 151 -5.35 -15.53 -6.73
C ASN A 151 -4.17 -14.69 -6.24
N MET A 152 -3.52 -15.08 -5.17
CA MET A 152 -2.33 -14.39 -4.69
C MET A 152 -1.12 -14.73 -5.54
N THR A 153 -0.20 -13.76 -5.66
CA THR A 153 1.11 -14.02 -6.24
C THR A 153 1.89 -14.99 -5.35
N PRO A 154 2.85 -15.76 -5.90
CA PRO A 154 3.61 -16.72 -5.10
C PRO A 154 4.53 -16.04 -4.07
N ASP A 155 4.85 -14.79 -4.28
CA ASP A 155 5.67 -13.96 -3.41
C ASP A 155 4.94 -12.70 -2.98
N VAL A 156 5.33 -12.18 -1.83
CA VAL A 156 4.97 -10.86 -1.35
C VAL A 156 6.10 -9.89 -1.66
N VAL A 157 5.81 -8.60 -1.62
CA VAL A 157 6.82 -7.57 -1.79
C VAL A 157 7.13 -6.95 -0.43
N ARG A 158 8.42 -6.88 -0.10
CA ARG A 158 8.91 -6.26 1.13
C ARG A 158 9.59 -4.95 0.79
N PRO A 159 8.85 -3.82 0.85
CA PRO A 159 9.37 -2.53 0.45
C PRO A 159 10.34 -1.92 1.47
N LEU A 160 10.20 -2.32 2.74
CA LEU A 160 10.98 -1.79 3.86
C LEU A 160 11.83 -2.92 4.44
N PRO A 161 13.08 -3.02 4.01
CA PRO A 161 14.00 -4.08 4.44
C PRO A 161 14.47 -3.94 5.89
#